data_2719ae91584875bcb2364a0251fd5024
#
_entry.id   2719ae91584875bcb2364a0251fd5024
#
_cell.length_a   1.000
_cell.length_b   1.000
_cell.length_c   1.000
_cell.angle_alpha   90.00
_cell.angle_beta   90.00
_cell.angle_gamma   90.00
#
_symmetry.space_group_name_H-M   'P 1'
#
loop_
_entity.id
_entity.type
_entity.pdbx_description
1 polymer ?
#
loop_
_entity_poly.entity_id
_entity_poly.type
_entity_poly.pdbx_seq_one_letter_code
_entity_poly.pdbx_strand_id
1 'polypeptide(L)'
;MSGLQQRTLALAASVRKGEISARDLTVKTLADIEARDKDYNCVTRLLMHRALEAAERVDRLVLQGQDPGPLAGVPFGIKDLFDVRGEITTAGSKVLANDPPATQDATLVAHMIAAGAIPIALTNMDEFAYGFATINAHYGNTRNPHAPERLAGGSSGGSAAGVAARMFSISLGSDTNGSIRVPASLCGIWGLRATQGRLSVEGSYPFVPSLDTVGPFADSAGGLKACFEALCARSLADVDVGSLRIARLGGWFGENMSAPMQTAIDTLSMALGATDVVELPEVARARAAAFVISASEGAGQHLKRLRTQAADYDPAVRDRLLAGALLPSTLIFQAHRLRHWFRDRMHEAFAKTDILLAPALVGEAPRFDQPEIEIGGKMVSARANLGLYTQPLTLAGFPVLTVPMKVPGLPLGAQLIARPGREDQLFALAEKLETDGLAEARLI
;
A
#
# COMPACT_ATOMS: atom_id res chain seq x y z
N MET A 1 12.04 -4.21 -27.13
CA MET A 1 11.41 -3.49 -26.00
C MET A 1 12.12 -3.92 -24.73
N SER A 2 12.40 -3.03 -23.79
CA SER A 2 13.02 -3.42 -22.52
C SER A 2 12.01 -4.28 -21.74
N GLY A 3 12.49 -5.33 -21.03
CA GLY A 3 11.59 -6.22 -20.28
C GLY A 3 10.64 -5.52 -19.31
N LEU A 4 11.05 -4.38 -18.72
CA LEU A 4 10.21 -3.56 -17.82
C LEU A 4 9.09 -2.74 -18.54
N GLN A 5 9.01 -2.78 -19.86
CA GLN A 5 7.87 -2.21 -20.57
C GLN A 5 6.67 -3.17 -20.64
N GLN A 6 6.89 -4.44 -20.31
CA GLN A 6 5.81 -5.41 -20.19
C GLN A 6 5.21 -5.33 -18.78
N ARG A 7 3.89 -5.52 -18.67
CA ARG A 7 3.22 -5.64 -17.35
C ARG A 7 3.56 -6.96 -16.67
N THR A 8 3.42 -7.03 -15.36
CA THR A 8 3.82 -8.13 -14.48
C THR A 8 3.58 -9.53 -15.07
N LEU A 9 2.36 -9.84 -15.51
CA LEU A 9 2.01 -11.20 -15.98
C LEU A 9 2.66 -11.54 -17.33
N ALA A 10 2.75 -10.57 -18.25
CA ALA A 10 3.41 -10.76 -19.53
C ALA A 10 4.93 -10.98 -19.34
N LEU A 11 5.54 -10.25 -18.42
CA LEU A 11 6.93 -10.42 -18.05
C LEU A 11 7.21 -11.82 -17.48
N ALA A 12 6.40 -12.25 -16.50
CA ALA A 12 6.52 -13.59 -15.92
C ALA A 12 6.33 -14.71 -16.97
N ALA A 13 5.41 -14.51 -17.92
CA ALA A 13 5.18 -15.46 -19.00
C ALA A 13 6.40 -15.56 -19.95
N SER A 14 7.03 -14.42 -20.31
CA SER A 14 8.22 -14.41 -21.17
C SER A 14 9.42 -15.06 -20.47
N VAL A 15 9.60 -14.84 -19.17
CA VAL A 15 10.68 -15.53 -18.40
C VAL A 15 10.43 -17.05 -18.36
N ARG A 16 9.19 -17.49 -18.04
CA ARG A 16 8.87 -18.93 -18.00
C ARG A 16 9.08 -19.65 -19.34
N LYS A 17 8.89 -18.94 -20.45
CA LYS A 17 9.17 -19.48 -21.80
C LYS A 17 10.67 -19.44 -22.19
N GLY A 18 11.53 -18.86 -21.36
CA GLY A 18 12.94 -18.65 -21.68
C GLY A 18 13.20 -17.57 -22.74
N GLU A 19 12.20 -16.74 -23.06
CA GLU A 19 12.33 -15.61 -23.99
C GLU A 19 13.17 -14.47 -23.41
N ILE A 20 13.16 -14.34 -22.06
CA ILE A 20 13.92 -13.36 -21.28
C ILE A 20 14.62 -14.10 -20.14
N SER A 21 15.93 -13.90 -19.99
CA SER A 21 16.67 -14.36 -18.81
C SER A 21 16.31 -13.52 -17.60
N ALA A 22 15.95 -14.16 -16.48
CA ALA A 22 15.69 -13.48 -15.22
C ALA A 22 16.94 -12.73 -14.73
N ARG A 23 18.14 -13.31 -14.93
CA ARG A 23 19.41 -12.69 -14.55
C ARG A 23 19.68 -11.42 -15.35
N ASP A 24 19.54 -11.45 -16.68
CA ASP A 24 19.79 -10.28 -17.51
C ASP A 24 18.79 -9.15 -17.24
N LEU A 25 17.52 -9.52 -17.02
CA LEU A 25 16.49 -8.56 -16.59
C LEU A 25 16.84 -7.94 -15.25
N THR A 26 17.33 -8.73 -14.28
CA THR A 26 17.72 -8.26 -12.95
C THR A 26 18.89 -7.29 -13.03
N VAL A 27 19.95 -7.62 -13.77
CA VAL A 27 21.10 -6.72 -13.98
C VAL A 27 20.64 -5.37 -14.57
N LYS A 28 19.79 -5.41 -15.59
CA LYS A 28 19.25 -4.21 -16.21
C LYS A 28 18.40 -3.41 -15.24
N THR A 29 17.52 -4.06 -14.48
CA THR A 29 16.66 -3.40 -13.49
C THR A 29 17.49 -2.71 -12.41
N LEU A 30 18.53 -3.33 -11.88
CA LEU A 30 19.42 -2.71 -10.90
C LEU A 30 20.11 -1.47 -11.48
N ALA A 31 20.64 -1.54 -12.70
CA ALA A 31 21.27 -0.40 -13.36
C ALA A 31 20.27 0.75 -13.63
N ASP A 32 19.05 0.43 -14.05
CA ASP A 32 17.99 1.41 -14.28
C ASP A 32 17.59 2.11 -12.97
N ILE A 33 17.53 1.41 -11.83
CA ILE A 33 17.25 1.99 -10.52
C ILE A 33 18.39 2.93 -10.10
N GLU A 34 19.65 2.48 -10.17
CA GLU A 34 20.82 3.32 -9.83
C GLU A 34 20.86 4.63 -10.63
N ALA A 35 20.48 4.58 -11.90
CA ALA A 35 20.47 5.75 -12.77
C ALA A 35 19.34 6.74 -12.45
N ARG A 36 18.15 6.25 -12.08
CA ARG A 36 16.90 7.02 -12.04
C ARG A 36 16.39 7.33 -10.64
N ASP A 37 16.76 6.56 -9.60
CA ASP A 37 16.19 6.73 -8.25
C ASP A 37 16.55 8.07 -7.61
N LYS A 38 17.65 8.70 -8.00
CA LYS A 38 18.03 10.06 -7.57
C LYS A 38 16.95 11.12 -7.83
N ASP A 39 16.07 10.89 -8.82
CA ASP A 39 14.99 11.80 -9.17
C ASP A 39 13.76 11.61 -8.28
N TYR A 40 13.60 10.41 -7.66
CA TYR A 40 12.40 10.03 -6.92
C TYR A 40 12.65 9.66 -5.45
N ASN A 41 13.83 9.14 -5.13
CA ASN A 41 14.20 8.65 -3.78
C ASN A 41 13.23 7.56 -3.27
N CYS A 42 12.98 6.56 -4.11
CA CYS A 42 12.13 5.41 -3.80
C CYS A 42 12.85 4.33 -3.01
N VAL A 43 14.17 4.20 -3.19
CA VAL A 43 14.98 3.08 -2.73
C VAL A 43 15.93 3.51 -1.62
N THR A 44 15.93 2.77 -0.51
CA THR A 44 16.91 2.96 0.58
C THR A 44 18.12 2.06 0.43
N ARG A 45 17.94 0.90 -0.21
CA ARG A 45 19.02 -0.08 -0.43
C ARG A 45 18.69 -1.01 -1.60
N LEU A 46 19.68 -1.24 -2.48
CA LEU A 46 19.62 -2.29 -3.50
C LEU A 46 20.06 -3.63 -2.92
N LEU A 47 19.34 -4.70 -3.27
CA LEU A 47 19.59 -6.08 -2.82
C LEU A 47 20.37 -6.88 -3.87
N MET A 48 21.45 -6.30 -4.42
CA MET A 48 22.17 -6.81 -5.61
C MET A 48 22.49 -8.30 -5.54
N HIS A 49 23.13 -8.74 -4.46
CA HIS A 49 23.53 -10.15 -4.31
C HIS A 49 22.30 -11.08 -4.25
N ARG A 50 21.31 -10.73 -3.43
CA ARG A 50 20.06 -11.50 -3.28
C ARG A 50 19.25 -11.55 -4.58
N ALA A 51 19.20 -10.44 -5.31
CA ALA A 51 18.50 -10.36 -6.59
C ALA A 51 19.13 -11.28 -7.64
N LEU A 52 20.45 -11.25 -7.78
CA LEU A 52 21.16 -12.10 -8.73
C LEU A 52 21.05 -13.58 -8.38
N GLU A 53 21.19 -13.95 -7.10
CA GLU A 53 21.02 -15.33 -6.62
C GLU A 53 19.61 -15.87 -6.93
N ALA A 54 18.57 -15.07 -6.66
CA ALA A 54 17.19 -15.43 -6.94
C ALA A 54 16.92 -15.57 -8.45
N ALA A 55 17.47 -14.66 -9.27
CA ALA A 55 17.33 -14.68 -10.72
C ALA A 55 18.00 -15.90 -11.35
N GLU A 56 19.23 -16.24 -10.92
CA GLU A 56 19.93 -17.44 -11.37
C GLU A 56 19.20 -18.73 -10.99
N ARG A 57 18.52 -18.74 -9.84
CA ARG A 57 17.64 -19.85 -9.47
C ARG A 57 16.46 -19.98 -10.44
N VAL A 58 15.81 -18.88 -10.80
CA VAL A 58 14.70 -18.88 -11.77
C VAL A 58 15.18 -19.39 -13.13
N ASP A 59 16.30 -18.87 -13.65
CA ASP A 59 16.85 -19.30 -14.95
C ASP A 59 17.21 -20.79 -14.95
N ARG A 60 17.79 -21.32 -13.85
CA ARG A 60 18.08 -22.77 -13.74
C ARG A 60 16.80 -23.61 -13.79
N LEU A 61 15.73 -23.22 -13.12
CA LEU A 61 14.44 -23.93 -13.15
C LEU A 61 13.86 -23.96 -14.58
N VAL A 62 13.88 -22.82 -15.27
CA VAL A 62 13.43 -22.72 -16.67
C VAL A 62 14.24 -23.64 -17.58
N LEU A 63 15.57 -23.63 -17.48
CA LEU A 63 16.46 -24.50 -18.26
C LEU A 63 16.25 -25.98 -17.99
N GLN A 64 15.81 -26.34 -16.78
CA GLN A 64 15.48 -27.71 -16.38
C GLN A 64 14.06 -28.13 -16.76
N GLY A 65 13.28 -27.26 -17.39
CA GLY A 65 11.87 -27.50 -17.69
C GLY A 65 10.95 -27.54 -16.44
N GLN A 66 11.43 -27.01 -15.31
CA GLN A 66 10.67 -26.91 -14.06
C GLN A 66 9.94 -25.56 -13.98
N ASP A 67 8.78 -25.54 -13.32
CA ASP A 67 8.01 -24.30 -13.12
C ASP A 67 8.69 -23.42 -12.06
N PRO A 68 9.17 -22.21 -12.40
CA PRO A 68 9.75 -21.28 -11.44
C PRO A 68 8.72 -20.50 -10.62
N GLY A 69 7.43 -20.67 -10.91
CA GLY A 69 6.31 -20.03 -10.23
C GLY A 69 5.61 -18.93 -11.04
N PRO A 70 4.45 -18.46 -10.54
CA PRO A 70 3.57 -17.54 -11.29
C PRO A 70 4.19 -16.13 -11.50
N LEU A 71 5.16 -15.74 -10.68
CA LEU A 71 5.85 -14.44 -10.73
C LEU A 71 7.30 -14.58 -11.20
N ALA A 72 7.59 -15.58 -12.02
CA ALA A 72 8.95 -15.90 -12.50
C ALA A 72 9.70 -14.68 -13.04
N GLY A 73 10.81 -14.32 -12.42
CA GLY A 73 11.70 -13.24 -12.84
C GLY A 73 11.15 -11.83 -12.62
N VAL A 74 9.97 -11.66 -12.04
CA VAL A 74 9.37 -10.33 -11.79
C VAL A 74 10.11 -9.60 -10.66
N PRO A 75 10.73 -8.42 -10.91
CA PRO A 75 11.39 -7.65 -9.87
C PRO A 75 10.37 -7.06 -8.91
N PHE A 76 10.62 -7.14 -7.59
CA PHE A 76 9.76 -6.52 -6.59
C PHE A 76 10.52 -5.70 -5.56
N GLY A 77 9.90 -4.55 -5.17
CA GLY A 77 10.34 -3.70 -4.07
C GLY A 77 9.77 -4.17 -2.73
N ILE A 78 10.49 -3.93 -1.65
CA ILE A 78 10.15 -4.37 -0.31
C ILE A 78 10.19 -3.17 0.62
N LYS A 79 9.08 -2.77 1.22
CA LYS A 79 9.07 -1.69 2.22
C LYS A 79 10.06 -2.01 3.34
N ASP A 80 10.89 -1.03 3.71
CA ASP A 80 12.00 -1.20 4.67
C ASP A 80 11.54 -1.41 6.13
N LEU A 81 10.39 -2.05 6.30
CA LEU A 81 9.91 -2.59 7.58
C LEU A 81 9.82 -4.12 7.57
N PHE A 82 10.01 -4.77 6.41
CA PHE A 82 10.04 -6.22 6.32
C PHE A 82 11.47 -6.74 6.53
N ASP A 83 11.60 -7.81 7.28
CA ASP A 83 12.84 -8.55 7.41
C ASP A 83 13.23 -9.17 6.07
N VAL A 84 14.44 -8.88 5.65
CA VAL A 84 15.12 -9.54 4.53
C VAL A 84 16.38 -10.15 5.09
N ARG A 85 16.54 -11.46 4.96
CA ARG A 85 17.68 -12.20 5.52
C ARG A 85 19.01 -11.59 5.11
N GLY A 86 19.84 -11.25 6.10
CA GLY A 86 21.15 -10.63 5.93
C GLY A 86 21.12 -9.10 5.91
N GLU A 87 19.95 -8.47 5.90
CA GLU A 87 19.77 -7.01 5.93
C GLU A 87 19.26 -6.52 7.29
N ILE A 88 19.59 -5.27 7.65
CA ILE A 88 19.06 -4.61 8.82
C ILE A 88 17.70 -4.01 8.45
N THR A 89 16.65 -4.38 9.18
CA THR A 89 15.32 -3.78 9.06
C THR A 89 15.30 -2.43 9.76
N THR A 90 15.30 -1.33 9.01
CA THR A 90 15.41 0.02 9.61
C THR A 90 14.07 0.65 9.92
N ALA A 91 12.97 0.19 9.34
CA ALA A 91 11.66 0.82 9.41
C ALA A 91 11.70 2.33 9.12
N GLY A 92 12.61 2.74 8.23
CA GLY A 92 12.85 4.14 7.87
C GLY A 92 13.47 4.98 8.98
N SER A 93 14.16 4.38 9.96
CA SER A 93 14.70 5.07 11.15
C SER A 93 16.19 4.82 11.40
N LYS A 94 16.89 5.84 11.88
CA LYS A 94 18.24 5.70 12.44
C LYS A 94 18.27 4.88 13.73
N VAL A 95 17.18 4.84 14.47
CA VAL A 95 17.06 4.16 15.76
C VAL A 95 17.35 2.67 15.64
N LEU A 96 17.05 2.07 14.48
CA LEU A 96 17.28 0.66 14.20
C LEU A 96 18.54 0.39 13.36
N ALA A 97 19.27 1.42 12.93
CA ALA A 97 20.37 1.27 11.99
C ALA A 97 21.52 0.39 12.49
N ASN A 98 21.65 0.19 13.79
CA ASN A 98 22.67 -0.63 14.44
C ASN A 98 22.09 -1.93 15.04
N ASP A 99 20.85 -2.26 14.76
CA ASP A 99 20.27 -3.54 15.17
C ASP A 99 20.91 -4.69 14.35
N PRO A 100 20.88 -5.93 14.84
CA PRO A 100 21.43 -7.04 14.09
C PRO A 100 20.64 -7.27 12.80
N PRO A 101 21.32 -7.73 11.71
CA PRO A 101 20.64 -8.15 10.49
C PRO A 101 19.61 -9.25 10.74
N ALA A 102 18.52 -9.25 9.97
CA ALA A 102 17.51 -10.29 10.03
C ALA A 102 18.12 -11.67 9.68
N THR A 103 17.79 -12.67 10.47
CA THR A 103 18.29 -14.05 10.27
C THR A 103 17.46 -14.84 9.26
N GLN A 104 16.24 -14.39 8.98
CA GLN A 104 15.30 -14.98 8.01
C GLN A 104 14.51 -13.91 7.29
N ASP A 105 13.92 -14.28 6.16
CA ASP A 105 12.98 -13.40 5.44
C ASP A 105 11.65 -13.34 6.19
N ALA A 106 10.99 -12.19 6.13
CA ALA A 106 9.58 -12.07 6.51
C ALA A 106 8.73 -13.07 5.70
N THR A 107 7.68 -13.61 6.30
CA THR A 107 6.81 -14.61 5.64
C THR A 107 6.39 -14.19 4.23
N LEU A 108 5.99 -12.92 4.03
CA LEU A 108 5.55 -12.45 2.72
C LEU A 108 6.71 -12.32 1.71
N VAL A 109 7.90 -11.94 2.15
CA VAL A 109 9.10 -11.88 1.30
C VAL A 109 9.47 -13.30 0.82
N ALA A 110 9.43 -14.27 1.74
CA ALA A 110 9.70 -15.68 1.41
C ALA A 110 8.66 -16.23 0.40
N HIS A 111 7.38 -15.92 0.57
CA HIS A 111 6.32 -16.34 -0.36
C HIS A 111 6.51 -15.75 -1.76
N MET A 112 6.87 -14.47 -1.87
CA MET A 112 7.15 -13.83 -3.17
C MET A 112 8.34 -14.49 -3.87
N ILE A 113 9.42 -14.74 -3.15
CA ILE A 113 10.61 -15.44 -3.70
C ILE A 113 10.27 -16.88 -4.11
N ALA A 114 9.44 -17.59 -3.33
CA ALA A 114 8.97 -18.93 -3.67
C ALA A 114 8.10 -18.93 -4.94
N ALA A 115 7.33 -17.88 -5.18
CA ALA A 115 6.55 -17.67 -6.41
C ALA A 115 7.39 -17.26 -7.63
N GLY A 116 8.73 -17.16 -7.48
CA GLY A 116 9.67 -16.83 -8.55
C GLY A 116 9.97 -15.35 -8.70
N ALA A 117 9.43 -14.47 -7.85
CA ALA A 117 9.74 -13.04 -7.88
C ALA A 117 11.16 -12.74 -7.36
N ILE A 118 11.74 -11.65 -7.84
CA ILE A 118 13.13 -11.26 -7.57
C ILE A 118 13.15 -10.08 -6.59
N PRO A 119 13.69 -10.24 -5.35
CA PRO A 119 13.80 -9.15 -4.38
C PRO A 119 14.87 -8.16 -4.84
N ILE A 120 14.44 -6.95 -5.29
CA ILE A 120 15.37 -6.02 -5.97
C ILE A 120 15.88 -4.91 -5.05
N ALA A 121 15.02 -4.39 -4.16
CA ALA A 121 15.35 -3.23 -3.33
C ALA A 121 14.51 -3.13 -2.06
N LEU A 122 15.09 -2.55 -1.00
CA LEU A 122 14.33 -1.98 0.12
C LEU A 122 13.85 -0.59 -0.25
N THR A 123 12.59 -0.25 0.12
CA THR A 123 11.96 0.99 -0.32
C THR A 123 11.71 1.98 0.83
N ASN A 124 11.84 3.27 0.51
CA ASN A 124 11.68 4.36 1.47
C ASN A 124 10.26 4.45 2.03
N MET A 125 10.15 4.93 3.25
CA MET A 125 8.90 4.99 4.01
C MET A 125 8.90 6.13 5.03
N ASP A 126 7.72 6.55 5.53
CA ASP A 126 7.67 7.34 6.76
C ASP A 126 8.28 6.55 7.92
N GLU A 127 9.06 7.19 8.77
CA GLU A 127 9.67 6.56 9.94
C GLU A 127 8.63 5.80 10.76
N PHE A 128 8.89 4.51 11.04
CA PHE A 128 8.01 3.59 11.78
C PHE A 128 6.57 3.51 11.23
N ALA A 129 6.40 3.74 9.93
CA ALA A 129 5.10 3.79 9.26
C ALA A 129 4.13 4.86 9.82
N TYR A 130 4.62 5.84 10.59
CA TYR A 130 3.80 6.84 11.28
C TYR A 130 3.63 8.14 10.49
N GLY A 131 3.10 8.06 9.30
CA GLY A 131 2.78 9.18 8.41
C GLY A 131 1.98 8.78 7.18
N PHE A 132 1.62 9.77 6.36
CA PHE A 132 0.92 9.57 5.09
C PHE A 132 1.63 10.24 3.91
N ALA A 133 2.92 10.60 4.06
CA ALA A 133 3.57 11.48 3.09
C ALA A 133 4.91 10.97 2.55
N THR A 134 5.55 10.02 3.24
CA THR A 134 6.95 9.60 3.03
C THR A 134 7.90 10.80 3.01
N ILE A 135 7.74 11.64 4.04
CA ILE A 135 8.66 12.70 4.42
C ILE A 135 9.51 12.13 5.56
N ASN A 136 10.75 11.79 5.28
CA ASN A 136 11.63 11.10 6.22
C ASN A 136 12.89 11.93 6.51
N ALA A 137 13.12 12.24 7.79
CA ALA A 137 14.26 13.07 8.22
C ALA A 137 15.63 12.37 8.03
N HIS A 138 15.66 11.05 7.85
CA HIS A 138 16.89 10.25 7.79
C HIS A 138 17.23 9.81 6.37
N TYR A 139 16.23 9.42 5.58
CA TYR A 139 16.39 8.87 4.23
C TYR A 139 15.93 9.84 3.13
N GLY A 140 15.44 11.04 3.52
CA GLY A 140 14.89 12.00 2.56
C GLY A 140 13.47 11.68 2.12
N ASN A 141 12.91 12.57 1.30
CA ASN A 141 11.52 12.50 0.87
C ASN A 141 11.38 11.71 -0.43
N THR A 142 10.38 10.82 -0.51
CA THR A 142 10.02 10.19 -1.79
C THR A 142 9.12 11.12 -2.59
N ARG A 143 9.51 11.35 -3.85
CA ARG A 143 8.83 12.24 -4.79
C ARG A 143 7.81 11.48 -5.62
N ASN A 144 6.71 12.16 -5.96
CA ASN A 144 5.71 11.59 -6.86
C ASN A 144 6.27 11.50 -8.30
N PRO A 145 6.27 10.32 -8.95
CA PRO A 145 6.83 10.19 -10.30
C PRO A 145 6.11 11.05 -11.34
N HIS A 146 4.82 11.35 -11.16
CA HIS A 146 4.03 12.17 -12.09
C HIS A 146 4.27 13.67 -11.92
N ALA A 147 4.78 14.09 -10.75
CA ALA A 147 5.08 15.48 -10.42
C ALA A 147 6.11 15.49 -9.26
N PRO A 148 7.43 15.52 -9.55
CA PRO A 148 8.48 15.38 -8.53
C PRO A 148 8.49 16.46 -7.43
N GLU A 149 7.80 17.57 -7.64
CA GLU A 149 7.57 18.61 -6.63
C GLU A 149 6.42 18.28 -5.67
N ARG A 150 5.77 17.10 -5.80
CA ARG A 150 4.62 16.66 -5.01
C ARG A 150 4.91 15.39 -4.22
N LEU A 151 4.09 15.17 -3.18
CA LEU A 151 4.17 14.01 -2.30
C LEU A 151 3.82 12.71 -3.05
N ALA A 152 4.56 11.66 -2.81
CA ALA A 152 4.22 10.30 -3.27
C ALA A 152 3.10 9.67 -2.42
N GLY A 153 2.79 10.27 -1.27
CA GLY A 153 1.99 9.62 -0.25
C GLY A 153 2.81 8.70 0.65
N GLY A 154 2.17 8.13 1.65
CA GLY A 154 2.84 7.30 2.65
C GLY A 154 1.86 6.44 3.49
N SER A 155 2.44 5.62 4.34
CA SER A 155 3.85 5.47 4.68
C SER A 155 4.66 4.59 3.71
N SER A 156 4.06 3.92 2.72
CA SER A 156 4.73 3.05 1.75
C SER A 156 5.02 3.81 0.42
N GLY A 157 5.51 5.07 0.51
CA GLY A 157 5.68 5.93 -0.67
C GLY A 157 6.73 5.42 -1.64
N GLY A 158 7.87 4.92 -1.16
CA GLY A 158 8.91 4.33 -2.00
C GLY A 158 8.41 3.11 -2.76
N SER A 159 7.59 2.27 -2.10
CA SER A 159 6.96 1.10 -2.74
C SER A 159 6.03 1.51 -3.89
N ALA A 160 5.16 2.48 -3.66
CA ALA A 160 4.21 2.92 -4.68
C ALA A 160 4.88 3.72 -5.81
N ALA A 161 5.74 4.68 -5.47
CA ALA A 161 6.45 5.49 -6.45
C ALA A 161 7.38 4.65 -7.33
N GLY A 162 8.05 3.64 -6.76
CA GLY A 162 8.92 2.75 -7.53
C GLY A 162 8.17 1.91 -8.56
N VAL A 163 6.93 1.46 -8.25
CA VAL A 163 6.06 0.80 -9.25
C VAL A 163 5.62 1.81 -10.32
N ALA A 164 5.15 3.00 -9.94
CA ALA A 164 4.72 4.03 -10.90
C ALA A 164 5.87 4.47 -11.82
N ALA A 165 7.10 4.57 -11.30
CA ALA A 165 8.31 4.89 -12.05
C ALA A 165 8.89 3.69 -12.82
N ARG A 166 8.24 2.53 -12.83
CA ARG A 166 8.73 1.29 -13.48
C ARG A 166 10.12 0.84 -13.02
N MET A 167 10.50 1.11 -11.79
CA MET A 167 11.73 0.57 -11.20
C MET A 167 11.59 -0.92 -10.88
N PHE A 168 10.37 -1.33 -10.56
CA PHE A 168 9.93 -2.72 -10.38
C PHE A 168 8.44 -2.81 -10.67
N SER A 169 7.95 -4.00 -11.03
CA SER A 169 6.57 -4.17 -11.48
C SER A 169 5.57 -4.29 -10.32
N ILE A 170 6.04 -4.77 -9.18
CA ILE A 170 5.27 -5.03 -7.97
C ILE A 170 6.06 -4.64 -6.73
N SER A 171 5.39 -4.39 -5.62
CA SER A 171 6.07 -4.15 -4.34
C SER A 171 5.21 -4.53 -3.14
N LEU A 172 5.87 -4.74 -1.99
CA LEU A 172 5.22 -4.97 -0.71
C LEU A 172 5.15 -3.69 0.11
N GLY A 173 4.03 -3.49 0.79
CA GLY A 173 3.80 -2.40 1.72
C GLY A 173 3.01 -2.81 2.95
N SER A 174 2.74 -1.85 3.83
CA SER A 174 1.88 -2.02 5.00
C SER A 174 0.79 -0.95 5.03
N ASP A 175 -0.35 -1.26 5.63
CA ASP A 175 -1.48 -0.35 5.77
C ASP A 175 -2.06 -0.45 7.19
N THR A 176 -1.68 0.49 8.04
CA THR A 176 -2.25 0.65 9.37
C THR A 176 -3.49 1.54 9.34
N ASN A 177 -3.42 2.64 8.58
CA ASN A 177 -4.49 3.65 8.48
C ASN A 177 -4.73 4.15 7.05
N GLY A 178 -4.13 3.49 6.04
CA GLY A 178 -4.19 3.90 4.64
C GLY A 178 -2.84 3.86 3.93
N SER A 179 -1.79 3.32 4.57
CA SER A 179 -0.41 3.41 4.07
C SER A 179 -0.09 2.57 2.82
N ILE A 180 -1.03 1.80 2.29
CA ILE A 180 -1.04 1.27 0.92
C ILE A 180 -1.95 2.15 0.05
N ARG A 181 -3.16 2.44 0.50
CA ARG A 181 -4.21 3.08 -0.27
C ARG A 181 -3.89 4.53 -0.63
N VAL A 182 -3.30 5.28 0.31
CA VAL A 182 -2.89 6.68 0.09
C VAL A 182 -1.83 6.76 -1.01
N PRO A 183 -0.66 6.11 -0.91
CA PRO A 183 0.35 6.21 -1.95
C PRO A 183 -0.06 5.54 -3.26
N ALA A 184 -0.87 4.45 -3.26
CA ALA A 184 -1.43 3.89 -4.48
C ALA A 184 -2.28 4.89 -5.25
N SER A 185 -3.14 5.65 -4.55
CA SER A 185 -3.98 6.70 -5.14
C SER A 185 -3.15 7.84 -5.73
N LEU A 186 -2.16 8.37 -4.99
CA LEU A 186 -1.35 9.51 -5.42
C LEU A 186 -0.35 9.16 -6.53
N CYS A 187 0.12 7.92 -6.57
CA CYS A 187 1.02 7.43 -7.61
C CYS A 187 0.29 6.78 -8.79
N GLY A 188 -1.05 6.65 -8.74
CA GLY A 188 -1.86 6.12 -9.82
C GLY A 188 -1.62 4.66 -10.14
N ILE A 189 -1.50 3.81 -9.12
CA ILE A 189 -1.26 2.37 -9.26
C ILE A 189 -2.27 1.56 -8.44
N TRP A 190 -2.31 0.26 -8.68
CA TRP A 190 -3.13 -0.67 -7.91
C TRP A 190 -2.50 -0.98 -6.56
N GLY A 191 -3.33 -1.07 -5.50
CA GLY A 191 -2.87 -1.44 -4.16
C GLY A 191 -3.96 -2.14 -3.36
N LEU A 192 -3.60 -3.12 -2.54
CA LEU A 192 -4.55 -3.86 -1.72
C LEU A 192 -4.19 -3.80 -0.24
N ARG A 193 -5.10 -3.27 0.58
CA ARG A 193 -5.21 -3.59 1.99
C ARG A 193 -6.05 -4.86 2.12
N ALA A 194 -5.44 -5.98 2.45
CA ALA A 194 -6.16 -7.24 2.67
C ALA A 194 -7.05 -7.19 3.94
N THR A 195 -7.98 -8.13 4.05
CA THR A 195 -8.69 -8.40 5.31
C THR A 195 -7.69 -8.52 6.45
N GLN A 196 -7.96 -7.85 7.58
CA GLN A 196 -7.08 -7.92 8.74
C GLN A 196 -6.84 -9.37 9.20
N GLY A 197 -5.57 -9.74 9.35
CA GLY A 197 -5.15 -11.11 9.69
C GLY A 197 -5.17 -12.11 8.53
N ARG A 198 -5.50 -11.68 7.30
CA ARG A 198 -5.48 -12.56 6.12
C ARG A 198 -4.07 -12.87 5.64
N LEU A 199 -3.19 -11.89 5.66
CA LEU A 199 -1.77 -12.02 5.35
C LEU A 199 -0.97 -11.98 6.65
N SER A 200 0.09 -12.80 6.74
CA SER A 200 0.98 -12.82 7.91
C SER A 200 1.76 -11.52 8.03
N VAL A 201 1.83 -10.96 9.22
CA VAL A 201 2.70 -9.82 9.56
C VAL A 201 4.02 -10.27 10.19
N GLU A 202 4.30 -11.56 10.22
CA GLU A 202 5.54 -12.13 10.77
C GLU A 202 6.75 -11.66 9.98
N GLY A 203 7.77 -11.14 10.71
CA GLY A 203 8.94 -10.52 10.10
C GLY A 203 8.69 -9.10 9.58
N SER A 204 7.59 -8.45 9.97
CA SER A 204 7.42 -7.01 9.73
C SER A 204 7.54 -6.23 11.03
N TYR A 205 8.24 -5.08 11.00
CA TYR A 205 8.35 -4.21 12.18
C TYR A 205 6.96 -3.62 12.49
N PRO A 206 6.42 -3.84 13.71
CA PRO A 206 5.06 -3.44 14.05
C PRO A 206 4.96 -1.93 14.31
N PHE A 207 3.85 -1.32 13.87
CA PHE A 207 3.47 0.03 14.30
C PHE A 207 2.26 -0.02 15.24
N VAL A 208 1.14 -0.57 14.79
CA VAL A 208 -0.10 -0.73 15.57
C VAL A 208 -0.61 -2.16 15.40
N PRO A 209 -0.15 -3.12 16.21
CA PRO A 209 -0.44 -4.54 16.01
C PRO A 209 -1.93 -4.88 15.84
N SER A 210 -2.81 -4.10 16.49
CA SER A 210 -4.26 -4.32 16.35
C SER A 210 -4.87 -3.81 15.06
N LEU A 211 -4.15 -3.00 14.25
CA LEU A 211 -4.64 -2.40 13.01
C LEU A 211 -3.77 -2.75 11.79
N ASP A 212 -2.51 -3.11 12.01
CA ASP A 212 -1.55 -3.37 10.95
C ASP A 212 -2.03 -4.46 10.01
N THR A 213 -1.93 -4.18 8.72
CA THR A 213 -2.01 -5.17 7.64
C THR A 213 -0.86 -4.93 6.68
N VAL A 214 -0.56 -5.95 5.91
CA VAL A 214 0.44 -5.92 4.86
C VAL A 214 -0.22 -6.27 3.54
N GLY A 215 0.38 -5.86 2.42
CA GLY A 215 -0.21 -6.16 1.11
C GLY A 215 0.62 -5.64 -0.06
N PRO A 216 0.22 -6.00 -1.28
CA PRO A 216 0.92 -5.66 -2.50
C PRO A 216 0.48 -4.34 -3.14
N PHE A 217 1.39 -3.78 -3.94
CA PHE A 217 1.15 -2.85 -5.03
C PHE A 217 1.50 -3.53 -6.35
N ALA A 218 0.85 -3.12 -7.43
CA ALA A 218 1.17 -3.62 -8.77
C ALA A 218 0.85 -2.62 -9.90
N ASP A 219 1.45 -2.89 -11.04
CA ASP A 219 1.26 -2.17 -12.31
C ASP A 219 -0.04 -2.52 -13.04
N SER A 220 -0.79 -3.52 -12.57
CA SER A 220 -2.02 -4.01 -13.19
C SER A 220 -2.90 -4.75 -12.18
N ALA A 221 -4.21 -4.82 -12.45
CA ALA A 221 -5.14 -5.57 -11.61
C ALA A 221 -4.79 -7.06 -11.56
N GLY A 222 -4.47 -7.67 -12.72
CA GLY A 222 -4.03 -9.05 -12.79
C GLY A 222 -2.71 -9.29 -12.10
N GLY A 223 -1.74 -8.37 -12.18
CA GLY A 223 -0.49 -8.42 -11.43
C GLY A 223 -0.71 -8.36 -9.92
N LEU A 224 -1.63 -7.49 -9.45
CA LEU A 224 -1.99 -7.38 -8.04
C LEU A 224 -2.62 -8.68 -7.52
N LYS A 225 -3.54 -9.29 -8.31
CA LYS A 225 -4.16 -10.58 -7.98
C LYS A 225 -3.13 -11.70 -7.86
N ALA A 226 -2.24 -11.84 -8.86
CA ALA A 226 -1.19 -12.86 -8.84
C ALA A 226 -0.25 -12.70 -7.62
N CYS A 227 0.10 -11.46 -7.25
CA CYS A 227 0.84 -11.20 -6.01
C CYS A 227 0.05 -11.67 -4.78
N PHE A 228 -1.21 -11.30 -4.68
CA PHE A 228 -2.04 -11.66 -3.51
C PHE A 228 -2.21 -13.17 -3.38
N GLU A 229 -2.44 -13.88 -4.48
CA GLU A 229 -2.52 -15.35 -4.51
C GLU A 229 -1.21 -16.00 -4.06
N ALA A 230 -0.06 -15.48 -4.53
CA ALA A 230 1.26 -15.91 -4.07
C ALA A 230 1.44 -15.68 -2.57
N LEU A 231 1.09 -14.49 -2.06
CA LEU A 231 1.19 -14.14 -0.64
C LEU A 231 0.30 -15.00 0.26
N CYS A 232 -0.89 -15.40 -0.22
CA CYS A 232 -1.81 -16.29 0.47
C CYS A 232 -1.48 -17.78 0.30
N ALA A 233 -0.57 -18.13 -0.62
CA ALA A 233 -0.32 -19.50 -1.08
C ALA A 233 -1.61 -20.22 -1.50
N ARG A 234 -2.55 -19.50 -2.10
CA ARG A 234 -3.87 -20.00 -2.48
C ARG A 234 -4.48 -19.17 -3.61
N SER A 235 -5.03 -19.85 -4.62
CA SER A 235 -5.82 -19.22 -5.68
C SER A 235 -7.19 -18.74 -5.16
N LEU A 236 -7.66 -17.63 -5.72
CA LEU A 236 -8.98 -17.09 -5.46
C LEU A 236 -10.04 -17.82 -6.29
N ALA A 237 -11.27 -17.81 -5.79
CA ALA A 237 -12.42 -18.32 -6.54
C ALA A 237 -12.80 -17.35 -7.67
N ASP A 238 -13.33 -17.90 -8.75
CA ASP A 238 -13.95 -17.11 -9.80
C ASP A 238 -15.25 -16.47 -9.31
N VAL A 239 -15.49 -15.22 -9.70
CA VAL A 239 -16.66 -14.44 -9.32
C VAL A 239 -17.34 -13.91 -10.57
N ASP A 240 -18.65 -14.13 -10.68
CA ASP A 240 -19.48 -13.45 -11.69
C ASP A 240 -19.67 -11.98 -11.28
N VAL A 241 -18.94 -11.08 -11.94
CA VAL A 241 -19.00 -9.64 -11.68
C VAL A 241 -20.39 -9.05 -11.98
N GLY A 242 -21.13 -9.64 -12.94
CA GLY A 242 -22.49 -9.19 -13.29
C GLY A 242 -23.50 -9.38 -12.16
N SER A 243 -23.23 -10.28 -11.22
CA SER A 243 -24.07 -10.53 -10.06
C SER A 243 -23.78 -9.63 -8.85
N LEU A 244 -22.69 -8.86 -8.86
CA LEU A 244 -22.26 -8.01 -7.74
C LEU A 244 -23.16 -6.78 -7.59
N ARG A 245 -23.69 -6.58 -6.40
CA ARG A 245 -24.42 -5.37 -6.00
C ARG A 245 -23.43 -4.35 -5.47
N ILE A 246 -23.31 -3.24 -6.16
CA ILE A 246 -22.35 -2.18 -5.84
C ILE A 246 -23.11 -0.95 -5.37
N ALA A 247 -22.71 -0.38 -4.23
CA ALA A 247 -23.26 0.86 -3.71
C ALA A 247 -22.13 1.86 -3.42
N ARG A 248 -22.46 3.15 -3.40
CA ARG A 248 -21.52 4.22 -3.05
C ARG A 248 -21.63 4.55 -1.56
N LEU A 249 -20.53 4.82 -0.89
CA LEU A 249 -20.52 5.45 0.43
C LEU A 249 -20.84 6.95 0.30
N GLY A 250 -21.85 7.42 1.04
CA GLY A 250 -22.26 8.81 1.16
C GLY A 250 -21.82 9.45 2.48
N GLY A 251 -22.51 10.53 2.87
CA GLY A 251 -22.22 11.30 4.08
C GLY A 251 -20.74 11.73 4.13
N TRP A 252 -20.03 11.34 5.17
CA TRP A 252 -18.59 11.63 5.34
C TRP A 252 -17.73 11.42 4.09
N PHE A 253 -18.01 10.35 3.33
CA PHE A 253 -17.24 10.00 2.12
C PHE A 253 -17.66 10.82 0.89
N GLY A 254 -18.77 11.54 0.97
CA GLY A 254 -19.25 12.49 -0.04
C GLY A 254 -18.76 13.92 0.19
N GLU A 255 -18.19 14.22 1.36
CA GLU A 255 -17.77 15.57 1.75
C GLU A 255 -16.28 15.79 1.49
N ASN A 256 -15.88 17.06 1.35
CA ASN A 256 -14.48 17.52 1.23
C ASN A 256 -13.72 17.01 -0.03
N MET A 257 -14.36 16.41 -1.00
CA MET A 257 -13.72 16.08 -2.26
C MET A 257 -13.43 17.32 -3.09
N SER A 258 -12.25 17.39 -3.72
CA SER A 258 -11.98 18.37 -4.77
C SER A 258 -12.89 18.11 -5.98
N ALA A 259 -13.15 19.14 -6.79
CA ALA A 259 -14.01 19.00 -7.97
C ALA A 259 -13.53 17.88 -8.95
N PRO A 260 -12.22 17.70 -9.22
CA PRO A 260 -11.73 16.56 -10.02
C PRO A 260 -12.04 15.21 -9.38
N MET A 261 -11.88 15.07 -8.05
CA MET A 261 -12.19 13.83 -7.33
C MET A 261 -13.67 13.51 -7.37
N GLN A 262 -14.53 14.52 -7.13
CA GLN A 262 -15.98 14.35 -7.22
C GLN A 262 -16.41 13.86 -8.60
N THR A 263 -15.93 14.51 -9.66
CA THR A 263 -16.22 14.12 -11.05
C THR A 263 -15.76 12.70 -11.34
N ALA A 264 -14.57 12.31 -10.87
CA ALA A 264 -14.02 10.98 -11.09
C ALA A 264 -14.85 9.89 -10.40
N ILE A 265 -15.25 10.12 -9.13
CA ILE A 265 -16.08 9.18 -8.37
C ILE A 265 -17.50 9.09 -8.97
N ASP A 266 -18.09 10.19 -9.41
CA ASP A 266 -19.42 10.19 -10.05
C ASP A 266 -19.38 9.41 -11.37
N THR A 267 -18.33 9.62 -12.18
CA THR A 267 -18.12 8.88 -13.43
C THR A 267 -18.00 7.38 -13.19
N LEU A 268 -17.17 6.98 -12.22
CA LEU A 268 -16.98 5.58 -11.87
C LEU A 268 -18.26 4.95 -11.28
N SER A 269 -18.98 5.69 -10.42
CA SER A 269 -20.28 5.25 -9.87
C SER A 269 -21.30 4.97 -10.96
N MET A 270 -21.43 5.86 -11.94
CA MET A 270 -22.32 5.68 -13.08
C MET A 270 -21.94 4.46 -13.93
N ALA A 271 -20.65 4.30 -14.23
CA ALA A 271 -20.15 3.18 -15.03
C ALA A 271 -20.38 1.83 -14.35
N LEU A 272 -20.35 1.80 -13.02
CA LEU A 272 -20.61 0.61 -12.20
C LEU A 272 -22.10 0.40 -11.86
N GLY A 273 -22.99 1.31 -12.24
CA GLY A 273 -24.39 1.27 -11.81
C GLY A 273 -24.58 1.39 -10.29
N ALA A 274 -23.60 2.00 -9.59
CA ALA A 274 -23.61 2.19 -8.14
C ALA A 274 -24.50 3.38 -7.77
N THR A 275 -25.80 3.26 -7.99
CA THR A 275 -26.80 4.31 -7.75
C THR A 275 -27.24 4.39 -6.29
N ASP A 276 -27.19 3.28 -5.58
CA ASP A 276 -27.52 3.24 -4.16
C ASP A 276 -26.43 3.91 -3.31
N VAL A 277 -26.86 4.70 -2.33
CA VAL A 277 -25.96 5.38 -1.40
C VAL A 277 -26.14 4.78 -0.01
N VAL A 278 -25.03 4.38 0.59
CA VAL A 278 -24.96 3.85 1.96
C VAL A 278 -24.24 4.84 2.84
N GLU A 279 -24.84 5.23 3.93
CA GLU A 279 -24.22 6.10 4.94
C GLU A 279 -23.82 5.31 6.17
N LEU A 280 -22.58 5.51 6.60
CA LEU A 280 -22.07 4.93 7.84
C LEU A 280 -22.23 5.93 8.99
N PRO A 281 -22.76 5.50 10.13
CA PRO A 281 -22.90 6.39 11.28
C PRO A 281 -21.54 6.61 11.98
N GLU A 282 -21.36 7.78 12.58
CA GLU A 282 -20.25 8.10 13.50
C GLU A 282 -18.84 7.96 12.88
N VAL A 283 -18.68 8.19 11.57
CA VAL A 283 -17.39 8.02 10.86
C VAL A 283 -16.31 8.96 11.43
N ALA A 284 -16.67 10.19 11.81
CA ALA A 284 -15.74 11.12 12.46
C ALA A 284 -15.18 10.55 13.78
N ARG A 285 -16.04 9.92 14.59
CA ARG A 285 -15.62 9.28 15.84
C ARG A 285 -14.81 8.00 15.58
N ALA A 286 -15.15 7.24 14.53
CA ALA A 286 -14.35 6.08 14.10
C ALA A 286 -12.93 6.51 13.70
N ARG A 287 -12.80 7.61 12.95
CA ARG A 287 -11.48 8.19 12.63
C ARG A 287 -10.72 8.61 13.89
N ALA A 288 -11.38 9.30 14.83
CA ALA A 288 -10.76 9.70 16.08
C ALA A 288 -10.29 8.48 16.92
N ALA A 289 -11.09 7.41 16.98
CA ALA A 289 -10.71 6.18 17.64
C ALA A 289 -9.48 5.51 16.99
N ALA A 290 -9.39 5.52 15.65
CA ALA A 290 -8.20 5.02 14.94
C ALA A 290 -6.94 5.81 15.32
N PHE A 291 -7.03 7.13 15.47
CA PHE A 291 -5.91 7.96 15.97
C PHE A 291 -5.51 7.60 17.40
N VAL A 292 -6.48 7.46 18.32
CA VAL A 292 -6.22 7.12 19.73
C VAL A 292 -5.52 5.76 19.83
N ILE A 293 -6.03 4.74 19.13
CA ILE A 293 -5.44 3.40 19.12
C ILE A 293 -4.03 3.46 18.53
N SER A 294 -3.84 4.13 17.39
CA SER A 294 -2.54 4.22 16.73
C SER A 294 -1.51 4.94 17.58
N ALA A 295 -1.88 6.06 18.21
CA ALA A 295 -0.97 6.81 19.07
C ALA A 295 -0.56 5.99 20.29
N SER A 296 -1.50 5.30 20.93
CA SER A 296 -1.26 4.53 22.15
C SER A 296 -0.44 3.27 21.88
N GLU A 297 -0.84 2.43 20.92
CA GLU A 297 -0.12 1.20 20.60
C GLU A 297 1.27 1.51 20.02
N GLY A 298 1.38 2.48 19.10
CA GLY A 298 2.65 2.93 18.56
C GLY A 298 3.59 3.45 19.65
N ALA A 299 3.10 4.24 20.59
CA ALA A 299 3.89 4.67 21.75
C ALA A 299 4.39 3.48 22.58
N GLY A 300 3.52 2.50 22.81
CA GLY A 300 3.86 1.27 23.56
C GLY A 300 5.05 0.52 22.94
N GLN A 301 5.10 0.39 21.61
CA GLN A 301 6.20 -0.25 20.88
C GLN A 301 7.54 0.48 21.09
N HIS A 302 7.52 1.81 21.28
CA HIS A 302 8.71 2.65 21.27
C HIS A 302 9.17 3.14 22.66
N LEU A 303 8.40 2.93 23.76
CA LEU A 303 8.69 3.48 25.08
C LEU A 303 10.11 3.20 25.58
N LYS A 304 10.63 1.99 25.37
CA LYS A 304 11.98 1.61 25.80
C LYS A 304 13.05 2.45 25.08
N ARG A 305 12.94 2.56 23.75
CA ARG A 305 13.91 3.29 22.92
C ARG A 305 13.78 4.80 23.10
N LEU A 306 12.57 5.33 23.26
CA LEU A 306 12.34 6.76 23.51
C LEU A 306 13.03 7.26 24.80
N ARG A 307 13.22 6.40 25.81
CA ARG A 307 13.93 6.77 27.04
C ARG A 307 15.43 6.98 26.87
N THR A 308 16.03 6.34 25.86
CA THR A 308 17.49 6.32 25.66
C THR A 308 17.95 6.93 24.36
N GLN A 309 17.09 6.96 23.33
CA GLN A 309 17.44 7.34 21.96
C GLN A 309 16.44 8.34 21.34
N ALA A 310 15.72 9.13 22.16
CA ALA A 310 14.70 10.06 21.66
C ALA A 310 15.22 11.06 20.62
N ALA A 311 16.50 11.44 20.70
CA ALA A 311 17.13 12.38 19.78
C ALA A 311 17.35 11.79 18.36
N ASP A 312 17.34 10.46 18.22
CA ASP A 312 17.56 9.77 16.94
C ASP A 312 16.28 9.58 16.13
N TYR A 313 15.12 9.85 16.70
CA TYR A 313 13.84 9.83 15.99
C TYR A 313 13.63 11.06 15.11
N ASP A 314 12.90 10.92 14.02
CA ASP A 314 12.28 12.07 13.34
C ASP A 314 11.43 12.86 14.34
N PRO A 315 11.70 14.18 14.56
CA PRO A 315 10.97 14.97 15.56
C PRO A 315 9.45 14.91 15.40
N ALA A 316 8.96 14.87 14.16
CA ALA A 316 7.52 14.78 13.88
C ALA A 316 6.90 13.41 14.24
N VAL A 317 7.69 12.35 14.33
CA VAL A 317 7.29 11.02 14.80
C VAL A 317 7.45 10.92 16.31
N ARG A 318 8.60 11.31 16.83
CA ARG A 318 8.92 11.31 18.27
C ARG A 318 7.84 11.98 19.11
N ASP A 319 7.47 13.20 18.75
CA ASP A 319 6.56 14.01 19.56
C ASP A 319 5.14 13.39 19.57
N ARG A 320 4.73 12.75 18.48
CA ARG A 320 3.47 12.02 18.41
C ARG A 320 3.48 10.73 19.25
N LEU A 321 4.60 10.00 19.24
CA LEU A 321 4.78 8.81 20.10
C LEU A 321 4.79 9.20 21.60
N LEU A 322 5.48 10.29 21.96
CA LEU A 322 5.47 10.80 23.33
C LEU A 322 4.07 11.23 23.78
N ALA A 323 3.32 11.93 22.91
CA ALA A 323 1.94 12.30 23.20
C ALA A 323 1.04 11.06 23.35
N GLY A 324 1.24 10.03 22.53
CA GLY A 324 0.52 8.75 22.61
C GLY A 324 0.73 8.02 23.94
N ALA A 325 1.94 8.12 24.51
CA ALA A 325 2.26 7.52 25.81
C ALA A 325 1.54 8.18 26.99
N LEU A 326 1.01 9.38 26.82
CA LEU A 326 0.29 10.13 27.85
C LEU A 326 -1.23 9.98 27.76
N LEU A 327 -1.75 9.21 26.80
CA LEU A 327 -3.18 9.01 26.66
C LEU A 327 -3.75 8.20 27.84
N PRO A 328 -4.86 8.68 28.48
CA PRO A 328 -5.53 7.94 29.53
C PRO A 328 -6.04 6.58 29.06
N SER A 329 -5.84 5.52 29.82
CA SER A 329 -6.33 4.16 29.49
C SER A 329 -7.85 4.12 29.24
N THR A 330 -8.62 4.94 29.97
CA THR A 330 -10.08 5.06 29.77
C THR A 330 -10.44 5.48 28.35
N LEU A 331 -9.67 6.39 27.73
CA LEU A 331 -9.88 6.82 26.36
C LEU A 331 -9.54 5.68 25.38
N ILE A 332 -8.49 4.93 25.66
CA ILE A 332 -8.07 3.78 24.83
C ILE A 332 -9.15 2.69 24.83
N PHE A 333 -9.69 2.34 26.01
CA PHE A 333 -10.79 1.38 26.11
C PHE A 333 -12.05 1.86 25.38
N GLN A 334 -12.39 3.16 25.46
CA GLN A 334 -13.51 3.73 24.72
C GLN A 334 -13.29 3.63 23.20
N ALA A 335 -12.06 3.87 22.72
CA ALA A 335 -11.72 3.75 21.30
C ALA A 335 -11.89 2.30 20.81
N HIS A 336 -11.45 1.30 21.58
CA HIS A 336 -11.65 -0.12 21.23
C HIS A 336 -13.12 -0.54 21.28
N ARG A 337 -13.92 -0.02 22.24
CA ARG A 337 -15.37 -0.25 22.25
C ARG A 337 -16.06 0.33 21.03
N LEU A 338 -15.69 1.56 20.65
CA LEU A 338 -16.19 2.20 19.42
C LEU A 338 -15.77 1.42 18.17
N ARG A 339 -14.53 0.93 18.11
CA ARG A 339 -14.04 0.06 17.03
C ARG A 339 -14.94 -1.16 16.85
N HIS A 340 -15.27 -1.84 17.94
CA HIS A 340 -16.14 -3.02 17.89
C HIS A 340 -17.53 -2.68 17.35
N TRP A 341 -18.14 -1.64 17.91
CA TRP A 341 -19.44 -1.13 17.46
C TRP A 341 -19.42 -0.70 15.98
N PHE A 342 -18.39 0.03 15.55
CA PHE A 342 -18.28 0.50 14.17
C PHE A 342 -18.09 -0.66 13.17
N ARG A 343 -17.37 -1.71 13.57
CA ARG A 343 -17.25 -2.92 12.77
C ARG A 343 -18.61 -3.59 12.53
N ASP A 344 -19.47 -3.62 13.54
CA ASP A 344 -20.84 -4.15 13.38
C ASP A 344 -21.66 -3.31 12.41
N ARG A 345 -21.57 -1.97 12.48
CA ARG A 345 -22.21 -1.07 11.51
C ARG A 345 -21.70 -1.28 10.08
N MET A 346 -20.42 -1.54 9.93
CA MET A 346 -19.85 -1.91 8.62
C MET A 346 -20.44 -3.23 8.11
N HIS A 347 -20.59 -4.25 8.95
CA HIS A 347 -21.25 -5.50 8.54
C HIS A 347 -22.70 -5.28 8.10
N GLU A 348 -23.44 -4.43 8.78
CA GLU A 348 -24.83 -4.05 8.40
C GLU A 348 -24.89 -3.34 7.06
N ALA A 349 -23.92 -2.46 6.76
CA ALA A 349 -23.84 -1.78 5.47
C ALA A 349 -23.77 -2.75 4.28
N PHE A 350 -23.24 -3.96 4.50
CA PHE A 350 -23.18 -5.01 3.49
C PHE A 350 -24.43 -5.92 3.43
N ALA A 351 -25.50 -5.63 4.15
CA ALA A 351 -26.70 -6.48 4.12
C ALA A 351 -27.31 -6.61 2.72
N LYS A 352 -27.26 -5.56 1.92
CA LYS A 352 -27.86 -5.49 0.57
C LYS A 352 -26.83 -5.22 -0.54
N THR A 353 -25.54 -5.16 -0.22
CA THR A 353 -24.47 -4.85 -1.18
C THR A 353 -23.30 -5.80 -1.00
N ASP A 354 -22.52 -6.01 -2.04
CA ASP A 354 -21.36 -6.87 -2.07
C ASP A 354 -20.06 -6.06 -2.10
N ILE A 355 -20.10 -4.88 -2.75
CA ILE A 355 -18.99 -3.93 -2.81
C ILE A 355 -19.48 -2.51 -2.50
N LEU A 356 -18.71 -1.79 -1.68
CA LEU A 356 -18.88 -0.36 -1.43
C LEU A 356 -17.78 0.41 -2.16
N LEU A 357 -18.17 1.50 -2.85
CA LEU A 357 -17.27 2.44 -3.53
C LEU A 357 -17.11 3.70 -2.70
N ALA A 358 -15.86 4.17 -2.53
CA ALA A 358 -15.55 5.43 -1.86
C ALA A 358 -14.35 6.13 -2.52
N PRO A 359 -14.15 7.45 -2.35
CA PRO A 359 -12.90 8.11 -2.71
C PRO A 359 -11.76 7.57 -1.82
N ALA A 360 -10.53 7.50 -2.37
CA ALA A 360 -9.37 7.17 -1.55
C ALA A 360 -8.88 8.40 -0.77
N LEU A 361 -8.88 9.57 -1.40
CA LEU A 361 -8.38 10.84 -0.88
C LEU A 361 -9.30 12.00 -1.22
N VAL A 362 -9.03 13.17 -0.66
CA VAL A 362 -9.81 14.40 -0.98
C VAL A 362 -9.51 14.92 -2.39
N GLY A 363 -8.33 14.65 -2.93
CA GLY A 363 -7.91 15.14 -4.25
C GLY A 363 -6.51 14.69 -4.63
N GLU A 364 -5.84 15.49 -5.44
CA GLU A 364 -4.51 15.25 -5.98
C GLU A 364 -3.39 15.31 -4.93
N ALA A 365 -2.19 14.85 -5.34
CA ALA A 365 -0.99 14.91 -4.52
C ALA A 365 -0.64 16.35 -4.09
N PRO A 366 -0.51 16.65 -2.78
CA PRO A 366 -0.03 17.95 -2.29
C PRO A 366 1.41 18.22 -2.68
N ARG A 367 1.78 19.50 -2.77
CA ARG A 367 3.16 19.94 -3.04
C ARG A 367 4.02 19.87 -1.80
N PHE A 368 5.35 19.71 -1.94
CA PHE A 368 6.28 19.77 -0.80
C PHE A 368 6.38 21.15 -0.18
N ASP A 369 6.24 22.22 -0.97
CA ASP A 369 6.29 23.60 -0.49
C ASP A 369 4.98 24.05 0.18
N GLN A 370 3.87 23.30 -0.03
CA GLN A 370 2.58 23.46 0.62
C GLN A 370 1.98 22.08 0.95
N PRO A 371 2.50 21.37 1.99
CA PRO A 371 2.09 20.02 2.31
C PRO A 371 0.79 19.99 3.11
N GLU A 372 -0.23 20.62 2.56
CA GLU A 372 -1.55 20.79 3.17
C GLU A 372 -2.67 20.34 2.22
N ILE A 373 -3.80 19.98 2.81
CA ILE A 373 -5.06 19.66 2.11
C ILE A 373 -6.20 20.45 2.74
N GLU A 374 -7.22 20.74 1.97
CA GLU A 374 -8.43 21.41 2.48
C GLU A 374 -9.41 20.39 3.06
N ILE A 375 -9.86 20.61 4.29
CA ILE A 375 -10.91 19.83 4.96
C ILE A 375 -11.83 20.81 5.71
N GLY A 376 -13.12 20.83 5.36
CA GLY A 376 -14.11 21.71 6.00
C GLY A 376 -13.78 23.19 5.85
N GLY A 377 -13.22 23.61 4.69
CA GLY A 377 -12.82 24.99 4.42
C GLY A 377 -11.54 25.43 5.13
N LYS A 378 -10.77 24.51 5.71
CA LYS A 378 -9.51 24.80 6.41
C LYS A 378 -8.35 24.01 5.81
N MET A 379 -7.21 24.68 5.65
CA MET A 379 -5.95 24.03 5.30
C MET A 379 -5.39 23.29 6.50
N VAL A 380 -5.10 21.99 6.33
CA VAL A 380 -4.58 21.11 7.38
C VAL A 380 -3.41 20.30 6.85
N SER A 381 -2.49 19.89 7.72
CA SER A 381 -1.31 19.11 7.34
C SER A 381 -1.68 17.82 6.59
N ALA A 382 -1.16 17.66 5.38
CA ALA A 382 -1.31 16.46 4.56
C ALA A 382 -0.74 15.21 5.27
N ARG A 383 0.46 15.32 5.90
CA ARG A 383 1.11 14.23 6.64
C ARG A 383 0.20 13.56 7.67
N ALA A 384 -0.72 14.31 8.28
CA ALA A 384 -1.63 13.81 9.31
C ALA A 384 -3.05 13.50 8.77
N ASN A 385 -3.43 14.08 7.62
CA ASN A 385 -4.84 14.09 7.21
C ASN A 385 -5.15 13.46 5.85
N LEU A 386 -4.15 13.05 5.06
CA LEU A 386 -4.40 12.28 3.83
C LEU A 386 -5.22 11.00 4.09
N GLY A 387 -5.22 10.49 5.31
CA GLY A 387 -6.03 9.34 5.72
C GLY A 387 -7.52 9.63 6.00
N LEU A 388 -8.08 10.78 5.59
CA LEU A 388 -9.46 11.20 5.91
C LEU A 388 -10.49 10.10 5.66
N TYR A 389 -10.42 9.45 4.48
CA TYR A 389 -11.35 8.39 4.09
C TYR A 389 -10.81 6.98 4.33
N THR A 390 -9.50 6.80 4.49
CA THR A 390 -8.90 5.47 4.67
C THR A 390 -8.93 5.01 6.13
N GLN A 391 -8.74 5.90 7.09
CA GLN A 391 -8.66 5.58 8.53
C GLN A 391 -9.95 4.95 9.10
N PRO A 392 -11.17 5.47 8.82
CA PRO A 392 -12.40 4.85 9.33
C PRO A 392 -12.57 3.41 8.84
N LEU A 393 -12.28 3.15 7.57
CA LEU A 393 -12.37 1.81 6.97
C LEU A 393 -11.37 0.82 7.58
N THR A 394 -10.16 1.31 7.91
CA THR A 394 -9.15 0.52 8.62
C THR A 394 -9.65 0.01 9.96
N LEU A 395 -10.34 0.87 10.71
CA LEU A 395 -10.82 0.53 12.07
C LEU A 395 -11.70 -0.72 12.08
N ALA A 396 -12.47 -0.94 11.00
CA ALA A 396 -13.33 -2.11 10.85
C ALA A 396 -12.58 -3.39 10.43
N GLY A 397 -11.39 -3.28 9.82
CA GLY A 397 -10.58 -4.42 9.40
C GLY A 397 -11.01 -5.09 8.09
N PHE A 398 -11.78 -4.40 7.26
CA PHE A 398 -12.29 -4.87 5.97
C PHE A 398 -11.20 -4.79 4.88
N PRO A 399 -11.26 -5.66 3.85
CA PRO A 399 -10.37 -5.55 2.69
C PRO A 399 -10.76 -4.37 1.82
N VAL A 400 -9.75 -3.64 1.34
CA VAL A 400 -9.94 -2.47 0.50
C VAL A 400 -8.91 -2.47 -0.64
N LEU A 401 -9.40 -2.46 -1.87
CA LEU A 401 -8.58 -2.35 -3.06
C LEU A 401 -8.63 -0.91 -3.59
N THR A 402 -7.46 -0.33 -3.84
CA THR A 402 -7.33 0.99 -4.48
C THR A 402 -7.29 0.82 -5.98
N VAL A 403 -8.21 1.53 -6.65
CA VAL A 403 -8.37 1.55 -8.11
C VAL A 403 -7.77 2.84 -8.64
N PRO A 404 -6.76 2.81 -9.52
CA PRO A 404 -6.27 4.00 -10.22
C PRO A 404 -7.28 4.40 -11.31
N MET A 405 -8.07 5.44 -11.04
CA MET A 405 -9.10 5.92 -11.96
C MET A 405 -8.47 6.57 -13.21
N LYS A 406 -9.07 6.33 -14.35
CA LYS A 406 -8.65 6.95 -15.60
C LYS A 406 -9.20 8.38 -15.68
N VAL A 407 -8.37 9.35 -15.30
CA VAL A 407 -8.72 10.77 -15.20
C VAL A 407 -7.67 11.64 -15.91
N PRO A 408 -8.03 12.84 -16.41
CA PRO A 408 -7.03 13.82 -16.84
C PRO A 408 -6.29 14.39 -15.61
N GLY A 409 -5.13 15.02 -15.83
CA GLY A 409 -4.34 15.64 -14.78
C GLY A 409 -3.53 14.64 -13.94
N LEU A 410 -3.38 14.88 -12.64
CA LEU A 410 -2.67 14.00 -11.74
C LEU A 410 -3.51 12.77 -11.35
N PRO A 411 -2.87 11.68 -10.92
CA PRO A 411 -3.58 10.47 -10.51
C PRO A 411 -4.59 10.71 -9.39
N LEU A 412 -5.73 10.03 -9.48
CA LEU A 412 -6.75 9.94 -8.44
C LEU A 412 -7.14 8.47 -8.26
N GLY A 413 -7.40 8.06 -7.01
CA GLY A 413 -7.78 6.69 -6.69
C GLY A 413 -9.14 6.60 -6.02
N ALA A 414 -9.87 5.52 -6.34
CA ALA A 414 -11.07 5.09 -5.62
C ALA A 414 -10.75 3.89 -4.72
N GLN A 415 -11.56 3.67 -3.69
CA GLN A 415 -11.54 2.50 -2.83
C GLN A 415 -12.72 1.59 -3.17
N LEU A 416 -12.46 0.31 -3.44
CA LEU A 416 -13.47 -0.76 -3.44
C LEU A 416 -13.34 -1.53 -2.15
N ILE A 417 -14.42 -1.61 -1.39
CA ILE A 417 -14.47 -2.28 -0.09
C ILE A 417 -15.37 -3.50 -0.22
N ALA A 418 -14.96 -4.67 0.28
CA ALA A 418 -15.77 -5.88 0.34
C ALA A 418 -15.87 -6.40 1.77
N ARG A 419 -16.70 -7.43 1.99
CA ARG A 419 -16.74 -8.14 3.27
C ARG A 419 -15.41 -8.82 3.56
N PRO A 420 -15.05 -9.01 4.84
CA PRO A 420 -13.85 -9.77 5.21
C PRO A 420 -13.80 -11.15 4.51
N GLY A 421 -12.64 -11.45 3.92
CA GLY A 421 -12.41 -12.69 3.17
C GLY A 421 -12.94 -12.72 1.75
N ARG A 422 -13.51 -11.61 1.23
CA ARG A 422 -14.04 -11.51 -0.12
C ARG A 422 -13.17 -10.67 -1.06
N GLU A 423 -11.86 -10.82 -0.94
CA GLU A 423 -10.89 -10.24 -1.88
C GLU A 423 -11.12 -10.75 -3.32
N ASP A 424 -11.68 -11.94 -3.50
CA ASP A 424 -12.12 -12.50 -4.79
C ASP A 424 -13.03 -11.52 -5.56
N GLN A 425 -14.02 -10.94 -4.88
CA GLN A 425 -14.94 -9.95 -5.48
C GLN A 425 -14.23 -8.67 -5.89
N LEU A 426 -13.29 -8.20 -5.05
CA LEU A 426 -12.51 -6.99 -5.34
C LEU A 426 -11.64 -7.17 -6.58
N PHE A 427 -10.95 -8.31 -6.70
CA PHE A 427 -10.10 -8.59 -7.84
C PHE A 427 -10.90 -8.81 -9.12
N ALA A 428 -12.01 -9.54 -9.07
CA ALA A 428 -12.86 -9.74 -10.25
C ALA A 428 -13.37 -8.40 -10.80
N LEU A 429 -13.82 -7.50 -9.92
CA LEU A 429 -14.25 -6.16 -10.34
C LEU A 429 -13.07 -5.29 -10.82
N ALA A 430 -11.89 -5.37 -10.19
CA ALA A 430 -10.71 -4.64 -10.61
C ALA A 430 -10.24 -5.04 -12.02
N GLU A 431 -10.18 -6.36 -12.31
CA GLU A 431 -9.83 -6.87 -13.64
C GLU A 431 -10.85 -6.42 -14.71
N LYS A 432 -12.14 -6.38 -14.36
CA LYS A 432 -13.18 -5.86 -15.26
C LYS A 432 -13.00 -4.36 -15.51
N LEU A 433 -12.77 -3.55 -14.48
CA LEU A 433 -12.53 -2.10 -14.62
C LEU A 433 -11.32 -1.80 -15.50
N GLU A 434 -10.23 -2.58 -15.37
CA GLU A 434 -9.05 -2.47 -16.22
C GLU A 434 -9.36 -2.86 -17.67
N THR A 435 -10.07 -3.95 -17.89
CA THR A 435 -10.48 -4.45 -19.21
C THR A 435 -11.42 -3.46 -19.94
N ASP A 436 -12.37 -2.87 -19.21
CA ASP A 436 -13.32 -1.89 -19.74
C ASP A 436 -12.67 -0.50 -19.97
N GLY A 437 -11.39 -0.32 -19.58
CA GLY A 437 -10.66 0.92 -19.72
C GLY A 437 -11.13 2.05 -18.79
N LEU A 438 -11.81 1.71 -17.69
CA LEU A 438 -12.27 2.65 -16.66
C LEU A 438 -11.20 2.92 -15.60
N ALA A 439 -10.27 1.99 -15.44
CA ALA A 439 -9.13 2.08 -14.53
C ALA A 439 -7.86 1.60 -15.22
N GLU A 440 -6.75 2.26 -14.96
CA GLU A 440 -5.46 1.89 -15.52
C GLU A 440 -4.33 2.45 -14.67
N ALA A 441 -3.32 1.61 -14.36
CA ALA A 441 -2.12 2.10 -13.69
C ALA A 441 -1.36 3.09 -14.61
N ARG A 442 -1.03 4.26 -14.07
CA ARG A 442 -0.25 5.28 -14.74
C ARG A 442 1.23 5.05 -14.45
N LEU A 443 1.97 4.67 -15.47
CA LEU A 443 3.39 4.33 -15.37
C LEU A 443 4.23 5.31 -16.18
N ILE A 444 5.41 5.73 -15.66
CA ILE A 444 6.32 6.70 -16.28
C ILE A 444 7.57 6.02 -16.84
#